data_10cf3552dc74ed23220d18a91d794dc9
#
_entry.id   10cf3552dc74ed23220d18a91d794dc9
#
_cell.length_a   1.000
_cell.length_b   1.000
_cell.length_c   1.000
_cell.angle_alpha   90.00
_cell.angle_beta   90.00
_cell.angle_gamma   90.00
#
_symmetry.space_group_name_H-M   'P 1'
#
loop_
_entity.id
_entity.type
_entity.pdbx_description
1 polymer ?
#
loop_
_entity_poly.entity_id
_entity_poly.type
_entity_poly.pdbx_seq_one_letter_code
_entity_poly.pdbx_strand_id
1 'polypeptide(L)'
;DKFQRNYRNVYTCMKFFDYHCTTSYEGMSKTQIKIDEFMAKVTSLQAEAVLFEVTVPEFNHIVQCKKENKCLKELWDYIYLVRTSMESWKMTKWADIDVEGMEMECKKFSKDIRGLDKEMRNWNAFLGLESAVKNMLTSLRAIGELQNSAIRDRHWNELVRVVRVKFIMSDDTALVGLLKLNLHSCEDDVHNLVDKACKALATEKLIKGLD
;
A
#
# COMPACT_ATOMS: atom_id res chain seq x y z
N ASP A 1 3.80 -26.94 15.89
CA ASP A 1 3.70 -25.78 16.80
C ASP A 1 4.91 -24.85 16.76
N LYS A 2 6.14 -25.35 16.95
CA LYS A 2 7.36 -24.51 16.94
C LYS A 2 7.64 -23.91 15.57
N PHE A 3 7.45 -24.70 14.51
CA PHE A 3 7.59 -24.24 13.11
C PHE A 3 6.55 -23.19 12.78
N GLN A 4 5.28 -23.43 13.10
CA GLN A 4 4.19 -22.50 12.85
C GLN A 4 4.35 -21.16 13.58
N ARG A 5 4.77 -21.21 14.87
CA ARG A 5 5.06 -20.00 15.65
C ARG A 5 6.20 -19.19 15.05
N ASN A 6 7.29 -19.85 14.67
CA ASN A 6 8.43 -19.18 14.05
C ASN A 6 8.05 -18.58 12.69
N TYR A 7 7.29 -19.30 11.90
CA TYR A 7 6.75 -18.84 10.62
C TYR A 7 5.90 -17.58 10.78
N ARG A 8 4.91 -17.59 11.66
CA ARG A 8 4.05 -16.42 11.94
C ARG A 8 4.89 -15.22 12.40
N ASN A 9 5.81 -15.42 13.34
CA ASN A 9 6.61 -14.32 13.87
C ASN A 9 7.52 -13.65 12.82
N VAL A 10 8.01 -14.41 11.84
CA VAL A 10 8.90 -13.88 10.82
C VAL A 10 8.11 -13.21 9.68
N TYR A 11 7.11 -13.89 9.12
CA TYR A 11 6.51 -13.47 7.85
C TYR A 11 5.25 -12.61 7.98
N THR A 12 4.51 -12.71 9.08
CA THR A 12 3.35 -11.84 9.31
C THR A 12 3.72 -10.51 9.96
N CYS A 13 4.88 -10.42 10.62
CA CYS A 13 5.39 -9.21 11.27
C CYS A 13 6.27 -8.34 10.36
N MET A 14 6.48 -8.74 9.10
CA MET A 14 7.24 -7.94 8.14
C MET A 14 6.59 -6.60 7.89
N LYS A 15 7.33 -5.52 8.11
CA LYS A 15 6.85 -4.18 7.76
C LYS A 15 6.84 -4.04 6.24
N PHE A 16 5.76 -3.48 5.72
CA PHE A 16 5.56 -3.25 4.28
C PHE A 16 6.76 -2.59 3.57
N PHE A 17 7.51 -1.74 4.27
CA PHE A 17 8.61 -0.96 3.69
C PHE A 17 10.00 -1.56 3.87
N ASP A 18 10.19 -2.54 4.75
CA ASP A 18 11.54 -2.99 5.17
C ASP A 18 12.07 -4.19 4.37
N TYR A 19 11.25 -4.81 3.51
CA TYR A 19 11.65 -6.02 2.79
C TYR A 19 11.60 -5.86 1.27
N HIS A 20 12.68 -6.29 0.63
CA HIS A 20 12.67 -6.55 -0.81
C HIS A 20 11.73 -7.74 -1.09
N CYS A 21 10.79 -7.58 -2.03
CA CYS A 21 9.83 -8.63 -2.39
C CYS A 21 10.50 -9.98 -2.71
N THR A 22 11.68 -9.95 -3.33
CA THR A 22 12.50 -11.15 -3.65
C THR A 22 12.81 -11.99 -2.42
N THR A 23 13.26 -11.37 -1.32
CA THR A 23 13.60 -12.07 -0.08
C THR A 23 12.37 -12.74 0.55
N SER A 24 11.20 -12.10 0.45
CA SER A 24 9.94 -12.66 0.94
C SER A 24 9.53 -13.89 0.13
N TYR A 25 9.65 -13.84 -1.18
CA TYR A 25 9.33 -14.98 -2.07
C TYR A 25 10.28 -16.16 -1.85
N GLU A 26 11.58 -15.93 -1.69
CA GLU A 26 12.54 -16.99 -1.35
C GLU A 26 12.18 -17.65 -0.01
N GLY A 27 11.85 -16.87 0.99
CA GLY A 27 11.42 -17.37 2.29
C GLY A 27 10.16 -18.22 2.21
N MET A 28 9.15 -17.75 1.49
CA MET A 28 7.90 -18.48 1.27
C MET A 28 8.12 -19.79 0.50
N SER A 29 8.99 -19.78 -0.52
CA SER A 29 9.34 -20.97 -1.31
C SER A 29 10.07 -22.03 -0.46
N LYS A 30 11.04 -21.61 0.35
CA LYS A 30 11.74 -22.51 1.30
C LYS A 30 10.78 -23.11 2.33
N THR A 31 9.79 -22.32 2.77
CA THR A 31 8.77 -22.78 3.71
C THR A 31 7.82 -23.76 3.05
N GLN A 32 7.43 -23.53 1.80
CA GLN A 32 6.56 -24.43 1.03
C GLN A 32 7.21 -25.82 0.90
N ILE A 33 8.50 -25.88 0.56
CA ILE A 33 9.24 -27.15 0.45
C ILE A 33 9.16 -27.94 1.78
N LYS A 34 9.38 -27.25 2.92
CA LYS A 34 9.29 -27.90 4.24
C LYS A 34 7.89 -28.38 4.57
N ILE A 35 6.86 -27.60 4.20
CA ILE A 35 5.47 -28.01 4.41
C ILE A 35 5.16 -29.26 3.57
N ASP A 36 5.61 -29.31 2.32
CA ASP A 36 5.39 -30.44 1.44
C ASP A 36 6.13 -31.70 1.92
N GLU A 37 7.36 -31.55 2.45
CA GLU A 37 8.11 -32.64 3.12
C GLU A 37 7.35 -33.18 4.34
N PHE A 38 6.79 -32.31 5.19
CA PHE A 38 5.97 -32.72 6.34
C PHE A 38 4.68 -33.40 5.90
N MET A 39 4.01 -32.89 4.87
CA MET A 39 2.81 -33.52 4.33
C MET A 39 3.08 -34.92 3.78
N ALA A 40 4.20 -35.11 3.06
CA ALA A 40 4.60 -36.44 2.59
C ALA A 40 4.84 -37.43 3.74
N LYS A 41 5.54 -36.97 4.81
CA LYS A 41 5.74 -37.81 6.03
C LYS A 41 4.41 -38.16 6.70
N VAL A 42 3.47 -37.22 6.80
CA VAL A 42 2.13 -37.47 7.35
C VAL A 42 1.39 -38.52 6.53
N THR A 43 1.42 -38.39 5.20
CA THR A 43 0.77 -39.36 4.31
C THR A 43 1.36 -40.77 4.45
N SER A 44 2.71 -40.87 4.58
CA SER A 44 3.37 -42.17 4.82
C SER A 44 2.95 -42.77 6.16
N LEU A 45 2.96 -41.98 7.25
CA LEU A 45 2.54 -42.42 8.58
C LEU A 45 1.07 -42.84 8.61
N GLN A 46 0.20 -42.13 7.90
CA GLN A 46 -1.22 -42.50 7.80
C GLN A 46 -1.40 -43.83 7.06
N ALA A 47 -0.66 -44.04 5.97
CA ALA A 47 -0.68 -45.31 5.25
C ALA A 47 -0.18 -46.50 6.10
N GLU A 48 0.91 -46.29 6.84
CA GLU A 48 1.46 -47.30 7.77
C GLU A 48 0.46 -47.61 8.93
N ALA A 49 -0.15 -46.55 9.47
CA ALA A 49 -1.14 -46.72 10.55
C ALA A 49 -2.36 -47.53 10.14
N VAL A 50 -2.80 -47.37 8.89
CA VAL A 50 -3.91 -48.21 8.33
C VAL A 50 -3.50 -49.69 8.28
N LEU A 51 -2.25 -49.99 7.93
CA LEU A 51 -1.75 -51.39 7.90
C LEU A 51 -1.70 -52.03 9.29
N PHE A 52 -1.45 -51.23 10.33
CA PHE A 52 -1.32 -51.69 11.71
C PHE A 52 -2.60 -51.45 12.53
N GLU A 53 -3.69 -51.00 11.91
CA GLU A 53 -4.98 -50.68 12.56
C GLU A 53 -4.82 -49.69 13.75
N VAL A 54 -3.86 -48.75 13.63
CA VAL A 54 -3.59 -47.73 14.65
C VAL A 54 -4.22 -46.40 14.23
N THR A 55 -4.85 -45.73 15.19
CA THR A 55 -5.37 -44.39 14.98
C THR A 55 -4.26 -43.33 15.04
N VAL A 56 -4.12 -42.52 13.99
CA VAL A 56 -3.18 -41.40 13.94
C VAL A 56 -3.93 -40.08 14.20
N PRO A 57 -3.41 -39.19 15.02
CA PRO A 57 -4.03 -37.89 15.26
C PRO A 57 -4.03 -37.05 13.99
N GLU A 58 -5.01 -36.17 13.86
CA GLU A 58 -5.06 -35.18 12.77
C GLU A 58 -3.95 -34.14 12.89
N PHE A 59 -3.24 -33.90 11.78
CA PHE A 59 -2.14 -32.93 11.72
C PHE A 59 -2.63 -31.56 11.23
N ASN A 60 -3.67 -31.01 11.86
CA ASN A 60 -4.34 -29.76 11.49
C ASN A 60 -3.37 -28.56 11.39
N HIS A 61 -2.31 -28.55 12.20
CA HIS A 61 -1.31 -27.49 12.18
C HIS A 61 -0.55 -27.40 10.85
N ILE A 62 -0.30 -28.52 10.17
CA ILE A 62 0.41 -28.51 8.87
C ILE A 62 -0.53 -28.00 7.78
N VAL A 63 -1.79 -28.41 7.81
CA VAL A 63 -2.82 -27.93 6.89
C VAL A 63 -2.99 -26.42 7.05
N GLN A 64 -3.03 -25.94 8.28
CA GLN A 64 -3.13 -24.52 8.57
C GLN A 64 -1.87 -23.74 8.10
N CYS A 65 -0.66 -24.26 8.30
CA CYS A 65 0.55 -23.66 7.76
C CYS A 65 0.53 -23.54 6.23
N LYS A 66 0.02 -24.56 5.55
CA LYS A 66 -0.13 -24.53 4.09
C LYS A 66 -1.09 -23.43 3.64
N LYS A 67 -2.23 -23.31 4.34
CA LYS A 67 -3.19 -22.23 4.08
C LYS A 67 -2.57 -20.85 4.31
N GLU A 68 -1.91 -20.66 5.44
CA GLU A 68 -1.23 -19.39 5.78
C GLU A 68 -0.15 -19.02 4.77
N ASN A 69 0.64 -20.00 4.28
CA ASN A 69 1.66 -19.74 3.25
C ASN A 69 1.04 -19.30 1.93
N LYS A 70 -0.09 -19.91 1.54
CA LYS A 70 -0.86 -19.49 0.36
C LYS A 70 -1.37 -18.06 0.51
N CYS A 71 -2.00 -17.76 1.64
CA CYS A 71 -2.51 -16.42 1.95
C CYS A 71 -1.38 -15.37 1.95
N LEU A 72 -0.23 -15.73 2.51
CA LEU A 72 0.93 -14.84 2.55
C LEU A 72 1.45 -14.55 1.14
N LYS A 73 1.51 -15.56 0.26
CA LYS A 73 1.91 -15.37 -1.13
C LYS A 73 0.94 -14.43 -1.86
N GLU A 74 -0.36 -14.65 -1.71
CA GLU A 74 -1.39 -13.79 -2.30
C GLU A 74 -1.25 -12.33 -1.84
N LEU A 75 -1.03 -12.12 -0.54
CA LEU A 75 -0.78 -10.78 0.01
C LEU A 75 0.47 -10.14 -0.59
N TRP A 76 1.58 -10.88 -0.72
CA TRP A 76 2.82 -10.34 -1.30
C TRP A 76 2.72 -10.09 -2.80
N ASP A 77 1.92 -10.86 -3.53
CA ASP A 77 1.61 -10.59 -4.94
C ASP A 77 0.89 -9.24 -5.08
N TYR A 78 -0.06 -8.94 -4.18
CA TYR A 78 -0.71 -7.62 -4.14
C TYR A 78 0.24 -6.50 -3.71
N ILE A 79 1.08 -6.73 -2.71
CA ILE A 79 2.11 -5.76 -2.29
C ILE A 79 3.03 -5.42 -3.46
N TYR A 80 3.48 -6.42 -4.21
CA TYR A 80 4.32 -6.22 -5.38
C TYR A 80 3.61 -5.41 -6.47
N LEU A 81 2.37 -5.76 -6.78
CA LEU A 81 1.54 -5.04 -7.76
C LEU A 81 1.39 -3.56 -7.37
N VAL A 82 0.91 -3.27 -6.17
CA VAL A 82 0.69 -1.91 -5.69
C VAL A 82 1.99 -1.09 -5.67
N ARG A 83 3.09 -1.68 -5.20
CA ARG A 83 4.40 -1.00 -5.20
C ARG A 83 4.87 -0.68 -6.61
N THR A 84 4.73 -1.61 -7.55
CA THR A 84 5.15 -1.39 -8.94
C THR A 84 4.35 -0.28 -9.60
N SER A 85 3.02 -0.23 -9.40
CA SER A 85 2.19 0.87 -9.88
C SER A 85 2.61 2.20 -9.25
N MET A 86 2.76 2.25 -7.91
CA MET A 86 3.18 3.48 -7.23
C MET A 86 4.58 3.95 -7.65
N GLU A 87 5.54 3.04 -7.88
CA GLU A 87 6.88 3.39 -8.36
C GLU A 87 6.83 3.93 -9.79
N SER A 88 6.00 3.37 -10.67
CA SER A 88 5.84 3.88 -12.03
C SER A 88 5.28 5.31 -12.05
N TRP A 89 4.40 5.67 -11.12
CA TRP A 89 3.83 7.01 -11.02
C TRP A 89 4.81 8.06 -10.48
N LYS A 90 5.76 7.66 -9.66
CA LYS A 90 6.70 8.60 -8.98
C LYS A 90 7.45 9.53 -9.93
N MET A 91 7.75 9.05 -11.13
CA MET A 91 8.50 9.81 -12.12
C MET A 91 7.62 10.67 -13.05
N THR A 92 6.30 10.60 -12.91
CA THR A 92 5.36 11.41 -13.70
C THR A 92 5.53 12.88 -13.35
N LYS A 93 5.70 13.73 -14.37
CA LYS A 93 5.83 15.18 -14.20
C LYS A 93 4.49 15.80 -13.82
N TRP A 94 4.56 16.96 -13.15
CA TRP A 94 3.37 17.71 -12.69
C TRP A 94 2.29 17.87 -13.75
N ALA A 95 2.69 18.28 -14.95
CA ALA A 95 1.75 18.52 -16.06
C ALA A 95 1.06 17.25 -16.59
N ASP A 96 1.69 16.09 -16.39
CA ASP A 96 1.25 14.80 -16.92
C ASP A 96 0.55 13.93 -15.85
N ILE A 97 0.37 14.45 -14.62
CA ILE A 97 -0.29 13.69 -13.54
C ILE A 97 -1.78 13.56 -13.83
N ASP A 98 -2.20 12.34 -14.18
CA ASP A 98 -3.61 11.94 -14.29
C ASP A 98 -4.12 11.51 -12.91
N VAL A 99 -4.58 12.50 -12.12
CA VAL A 99 -5.08 12.24 -10.76
C VAL A 99 -6.30 11.32 -10.78
N GLU A 100 -7.21 11.50 -11.73
CA GLU A 100 -8.45 10.72 -11.80
C GLU A 100 -8.17 9.23 -12.10
N GLY A 101 -7.29 8.95 -13.06
CA GLY A 101 -6.86 7.60 -13.39
C GLY A 101 -6.15 6.91 -12.23
N MET A 102 -5.20 7.62 -11.61
CA MET A 102 -4.47 7.11 -10.43
C MET A 102 -5.39 6.86 -9.23
N GLU A 103 -6.38 7.75 -8.99
CA GLU A 103 -7.39 7.53 -7.95
C GLU A 103 -8.26 6.30 -8.21
N MET A 104 -8.71 6.11 -9.45
CA MET A 104 -9.49 4.92 -9.81
C MET A 104 -8.70 3.64 -9.55
N GLU A 105 -7.43 3.62 -9.90
CA GLU A 105 -6.56 2.48 -9.64
C GLU A 105 -6.36 2.23 -8.14
N CYS A 106 -6.13 3.28 -7.34
CA CYS A 106 -6.06 3.18 -5.87
C CYS A 106 -7.38 2.66 -5.25
N LYS A 107 -8.53 3.11 -5.76
CA LYS A 107 -9.85 2.62 -5.31
C LYS A 107 -10.04 1.15 -5.65
N LYS A 108 -9.56 0.71 -6.83
CA LYS A 108 -9.54 -0.71 -7.21
C LYS A 108 -8.67 -1.52 -6.27
N PHE A 109 -7.42 -1.10 -6.00
CA PHE A 109 -6.54 -1.75 -5.03
C PHE A 109 -7.20 -1.86 -3.66
N SER A 110 -7.82 -0.79 -3.17
CA SER A 110 -8.51 -0.79 -1.88
C SER A 110 -9.67 -1.80 -1.82
N LYS A 111 -10.40 -1.97 -2.94
CA LYS A 111 -11.48 -2.97 -3.05
C LYS A 111 -10.90 -4.39 -3.05
N ASP A 112 -9.86 -4.63 -3.83
CA ASP A 112 -9.24 -5.95 -3.97
C ASP A 112 -8.60 -6.40 -2.65
N ILE A 113 -7.88 -5.49 -1.95
CA ILE A 113 -7.29 -5.75 -0.63
C ILE A 113 -8.37 -6.15 0.39
N ARG A 114 -9.54 -5.49 0.38
CA ARG A 114 -10.67 -5.86 1.25
C ARG A 114 -11.27 -7.23 0.92
N GLY A 115 -11.11 -7.69 -0.32
CA GLY A 115 -11.53 -9.01 -0.80
C GLY A 115 -10.62 -10.16 -0.33
N LEU A 116 -9.41 -9.87 0.14
CA LEU A 116 -8.47 -10.87 0.66
C LEU A 116 -9.01 -11.56 1.92
N ASP A 117 -8.47 -12.75 2.22
CA ASP A 117 -8.93 -13.57 3.35
C ASP A 117 -8.86 -12.79 4.68
N LYS A 118 -9.91 -12.93 5.49
CA LYS A 118 -10.05 -12.23 6.77
C LYS A 118 -8.91 -12.56 7.76
N GLU A 119 -8.30 -13.73 7.64
CA GLU A 119 -7.18 -14.15 8.49
C GLU A 119 -5.95 -13.24 8.33
N MET A 120 -5.78 -12.61 7.15
CA MET A 120 -4.65 -11.71 6.88
C MET A 120 -4.80 -10.32 7.51
N ARG A 121 -6.00 -9.90 7.88
CA ARG A 121 -6.29 -8.52 8.31
C ARG A 121 -5.51 -8.04 9.53
N ASN A 122 -5.08 -8.98 10.38
CA ASN A 122 -4.27 -8.68 11.56
C ASN A 122 -2.76 -8.71 11.29
N TRP A 123 -2.35 -9.02 10.07
CA TRP A 123 -0.94 -9.06 9.72
C TRP A 123 -0.38 -7.66 9.47
N ASN A 124 0.81 -7.37 9.97
CA ASN A 124 1.45 -6.06 9.80
C ASN A 124 1.64 -5.70 8.32
N ALA A 125 1.94 -6.68 7.47
CA ALA A 125 2.07 -6.47 6.04
C ALA A 125 0.74 -6.04 5.39
N PHE A 126 -0.39 -6.61 5.82
CA PHE A 126 -1.72 -6.22 5.35
C PHE A 126 -2.07 -4.79 5.78
N LEU A 127 -1.89 -4.47 7.06
CA LEU A 127 -2.15 -3.13 7.60
C LEU A 127 -1.26 -2.08 6.94
N GLY A 128 0.00 -2.44 6.68
CA GLY A 128 0.93 -1.57 5.95
C GLY A 128 0.49 -1.31 4.51
N LEU A 129 0.05 -2.34 3.80
CA LEU A 129 -0.48 -2.23 2.44
C LEU A 129 -1.74 -1.36 2.40
N GLU A 130 -2.71 -1.61 3.28
CA GLU A 130 -3.95 -0.83 3.37
C GLU A 130 -3.66 0.64 3.65
N SER A 131 -2.77 0.92 4.62
CA SER A 131 -2.36 2.28 4.97
C SER A 131 -1.64 2.97 3.81
N ALA A 132 -0.76 2.27 3.07
CA ALA A 132 -0.06 2.83 1.93
C ALA A 132 -1.02 3.26 0.81
N VAL A 133 -2.00 2.40 0.47
CA VAL A 133 -3.00 2.71 -0.55
C VAL A 133 -3.90 3.86 -0.09
N LYS A 134 -4.32 3.88 1.17
CA LYS A 134 -5.12 4.98 1.74
C LYS A 134 -4.36 6.31 1.69
N ASN A 135 -3.11 6.33 2.15
CA ASN A 135 -2.28 7.53 2.16
C ASN A 135 -2.03 8.05 0.74
N MET A 136 -1.79 7.14 -0.22
CA MET A 136 -1.64 7.52 -1.63
C MET A 136 -2.93 8.14 -2.16
N LEU A 137 -4.09 7.55 -1.90
CA LEU A 137 -5.38 8.08 -2.34
C LEU A 137 -5.65 9.49 -1.79
N THR A 138 -5.38 9.71 -0.48
CA THR A 138 -5.51 11.03 0.14
C THR A 138 -4.52 12.04 -0.46
N SER A 139 -3.26 11.63 -0.69
CA SER A 139 -2.27 12.50 -1.34
C SER A 139 -2.65 12.86 -2.78
N LEU A 140 -3.19 11.92 -3.56
CA LEU A 140 -3.64 12.20 -4.93
C LEU A 140 -4.79 13.20 -4.96
N ARG A 141 -5.76 13.10 -4.03
CA ARG A 141 -6.84 14.08 -3.91
C ARG A 141 -6.31 15.47 -3.61
N ALA A 142 -5.41 15.59 -2.63
CA ALA A 142 -4.77 16.86 -2.31
C ALA A 142 -4.00 17.43 -3.52
N ILE A 143 -3.32 16.58 -4.31
CA ILE A 143 -2.64 16.98 -5.54
C ILE A 143 -3.66 17.46 -6.58
N GLY A 144 -4.78 16.78 -6.74
CA GLY A 144 -5.86 17.20 -7.64
C GLY A 144 -6.44 18.57 -7.27
N GLU A 145 -6.61 18.85 -5.98
CA GLU A 145 -7.01 20.18 -5.51
C GLU A 145 -5.95 21.25 -5.83
N LEU A 146 -4.66 20.94 -5.68
CA LEU A 146 -3.55 21.84 -5.99
C LEU A 146 -3.37 22.08 -7.49
N GLN A 147 -3.92 21.24 -8.38
CA GLN A 147 -3.95 21.48 -9.83
C GLN A 147 -4.94 22.59 -10.24
N ASN A 148 -5.69 23.15 -9.28
CA ASN A 148 -6.61 24.24 -9.57
C ASN A 148 -5.86 25.47 -10.11
N SER A 149 -6.38 26.08 -11.18
CA SER A 149 -5.81 27.26 -11.84
C SER A 149 -5.73 28.52 -10.95
N ALA A 150 -6.40 28.54 -9.80
CA ALA A 150 -6.31 29.60 -8.81
C ALA A 150 -5.00 29.55 -8.00
N ILE A 151 -4.31 28.41 -7.98
CA ILE A 151 -3.06 28.21 -7.23
C ILE A 151 -1.92 28.95 -7.95
N ARG A 152 -1.16 29.73 -7.20
CA ARG A 152 0.01 30.51 -7.63
C ARG A 152 1.19 30.27 -6.69
N ASP A 153 2.39 30.73 -7.03
CA ASP A 153 3.61 30.58 -6.26
C ASP A 153 3.48 30.98 -4.78
N ARG A 154 2.71 32.02 -4.48
CA ARG A 154 2.43 32.46 -3.10
C ARG A 154 1.76 31.37 -2.27
N HIS A 155 0.86 30.58 -2.88
CA HIS A 155 0.15 29.50 -2.22
C HIS A 155 1.06 28.29 -2.00
N TRP A 156 1.94 27.98 -2.94
CA TRP A 156 2.99 26.98 -2.77
C TRP A 156 3.92 27.33 -1.59
N ASN A 157 4.32 28.60 -1.47
CA ASN A 157 5.14 29.07 -0.36
C ASN A 157 4.41 28.95 1.00
N GLU A 158 3.09 29.18 1.04
CA GLU A 158 2.27 28.98 2.25
C GLU A 158 2.21 27.49 2.61
N LEU A 159 1.95 26.61 1.66
CA LEU A 159 1.93 25.15 1.84
C LEU A 159 3.27 24.64 2.40
N VAL A 160 4.39 25.06 1.83
CA VAL A 160 5.73 24.67 2.28
C VAL A 160 5.98 25.06 3.74
N ARG A 161 5.45 26.21 4.21
CA ARG A 161 5.53 26.62 5.62
C ARG A 161 4.71 25.72 6.55
N VAL A 162 3.52 25.33 6.11
CA VAL A 162 2.64 24.41 6.86
C VAL A 162 3.29 23.05 6.99
N VAL A 163 3.74 22.48 5.86
CA VAL A 163 4.33 21.13 5.80
C VAL A 163 5.75 21.08 6.40
N ARG A 164 6.42 22.23 6.56
CA ARG A 164 7.80 22.37 7.07
C ARG A 164 8.85 21.59 6.27
N VAL A 165 8.59 21.35 4.99
CA VAL A 165 9.52 20.70 4.06
C VAL A 165 9.99 21.73 3.03
N LYS A 166 11.29 21.82 2.78
CA LYS A 166 11.82 22.68 1.72
C LYS A 166 11.43 22.10 0.36
N PHE A 167 10.58 22.80 -0.35
CA PHE A 167 10.10 22.40 -1.67
C PHE A 167 9.96 23.65 -2.56
N ILE A 168 10.36 23.54 -3.81
CA ILE A 168 10.20 24.58 -4.82
C ILE A 168 9.45 23.94 -5.98
N MET A 169 8.30 24.50 -6.32
CA MET A 169 7.51 24.04 -7.45
C MET A 169 8.17 24.50 -8.75
N SER A 170 8.29 23.58 -9.70
CA SER A 170 8.77 23.83 -11.06
C SER A 170 8.03 22.96 -12.06
N ASP A 171 8.07 23.31 -13.34
CA ASP A 171 7.41 22.52 -14.41
C ASP A 171 7.96 21.09 -14.50
N ASP A 172 9.21 20.87 -14.11
CA ASP A 172 9.86 19.55 -14.08
C ASP A 172 9.64 18.79 -12.76
N THR A 173 8.82 19.32 -11.84
CA THR A 173 8.53 18.64 -10.57
C THR A 173 7.81 17.32 -10.84
N ALA A 174 8.40 16.21 -10.38
CA ALA A 174 7.79 14.89 -10.47
C ALA A 174 6.93 14.59 -9.23
N LEU A 175 5.98 13.65 -9.38
CA LEU A 175 5.08 13.23 -8.32
C LEU A 175 5.82 12.83 -7.04
N VAL A 176 7.01 12.21 -7.14
CA VAL A 176 7.83 11.85 -5.98
C VAL A 176 8.17 13.06 -5.10
N GLY A 177 8.37 14.25 -5.70
CA GLY A 177 8.61 15.49 -4.95
C GLY A 177 7.40 15.91 -4.11
N LEU A 178 6.22 15.79 -4.68
CA LEU A 178 4.95 16.11 -4.01
C LEU A 178 4.62 15.10 -2.91
N LEU A 179 4.87 13.81 -3.14
CA LEU A 179 4.65 12.77 -2.13
C LEU A 179 5.54 12.94 -0.89
N LYS A 180 6.74 13.52 -1.03
CA LYS A 180 7.62 13.87 0.10
C LYS A 180 7.02 14.94 1.02
N LEU A 181 6.04 15.70 0.56
CA LEU A 181 5.32 16.68 1.37
C LEU A 181 4.35 16.04 2.37
N ASN A 182 4.13 14.72 2.29
CA ASN A 182 3.20 13.98 3.15
C ASN A 182 1.79 14.62 3.18
N LEU A 183 1.26 15.00 2.02
CA LEU A 183 0.00 15.73 1.88
C LEU A 183 -1.19 15.01 2.53
N HIS A 184 -1.11 13.69 2.67
CA HIS A 184 -2.12 12.89 3.39
C HIS A 184 -2.27 13.25 4.87
N SER A 185 -1.28 13.92 5.48
CA SER A 185 -1.33 14.37 6.87
C SER A 185 -1.80 15.80 7.04
N CYS A 186 -1.98 16.56 5.95
CA CYS A 186 -2.39 17.97 5.95
C CYS A 186 -3.49 18.25 4.91
N GLU A 187 -4.41 17.30 4.73
CA GLU A 187 -5.53 17.40 3.76
C GLU A 187 -6.36 18.65 4.00
N ASP A 188 -6.73 18.92 5.26
CA ASP A 188 -7.51 20.11 5.65
C ASP A 188 -6.78 21.42 5.33
N ASP A 189 -5.47 21.47 5.53
CA ASP A 189 -4.68 22.65 5.22
C ASP A 189 -4.61 22.94 3.72
N VAL A 190 -4.47 21.87 2.91
CA VAL A 190 -4.53 21.96 1.45
C VAL A 190 -5.89 22.48 1.00
N HIS A 191 -6.97 21.91 1.50
CA HIS A 191 -8.32 22.33 1.17
C HIS A 191 -8.57 23.82 1.50
N ASN A 192 -8.19 24.24 2.72
CA ASN A 192 -8.30 25.64 3.13
C ASN A 192 -7.48 26.58 2.25
N LEU A 193 -6.29 26.15 1.81
CA LEU A 193 -5.43 26.92 0.92
C LEU A 193 -6.07 27.11 -0.46
N VAL A 194 -6.62 26.03 -1.02
CA VAL A 194 -7.30 26.06 -2.32
C VAL A 194 -8.55 26.94 -2.26
N ASP A 195 -9.32 26.86 -1.19
CA ASP A 195 -10.50 27.72 -0.96
C ASP A 195 -10.12 29.21 -0.92
N LYS A 196 -9.05 29.56 -0.20
CA LYS A 196 -8.52 30.93 -0.17
C LYS A 196 -8.09 31.39 -1.55
N ALA A 197 -7.40 30.53 -2.31
CA ALA A 197 -6.96 30.85 -3.67
C ALA A 197 -8.13 31.09 -4.62
N CYS A 198 -9.17 30.26 -4.57
CA CYS A 198 -10.38 30.41 -5.37
C CYS A 198 -11.13 31.70 -5.04
N LYS A 199 -11.29 32.04 -3.76
CA LYS A 199 -11.92 33.29 -3.31
C LYS A 199 -11.14 34.52 -3.77
N ALA A 200 -9.79 34.49 -3.67
CA ALA A 200 -8.94 35.57 -4.15
C ALA A 200 -9.06 35.76 -5.67
N LEU A 201 -9.07 34.66 -6.44
CA LEU A 201 -9.24 34.72 -7.89
C LEU A 201 -10.60 35.28 -8.30
N ALA A 202 -11.69 34.88 -7.60
CA ALA A 202 -13.03 35.41 -7.83
C ALA A 202 -13.08 36.91 -7.58
N THR A 203 -12.47 37.39 -6.48
CA THR A 203 -12.39 38.84 -6.16
C THR A 203 -11.58 39.61 -7.21
N GLU A 204 -10.45 39.09 -7.66
CA GLU A 204 -9.64 39.70 -8.72
C GLU A 204 -10.41 39.83 -10.04
N LYS A 205 -11.23 38.80 -10.41
CA LYS A 205 -12.09 38.86 -11.60
C LYS A 205 -13.18 39.90 -11.49
N LEU A 206 -13.80 40.05 -10.30
CA LEU A 206 -14.81 41.09 -10.06
C LEU A 206 -14.22 42.49 -10.18
N ILE A 207 -13.04 42.73 -9.64
CA ILE A 207 -12.36 44.04 -9.73
C ILE A 207 -12.03 44.38 -11.19
N LYS A 208 -11.50 43.41 -11.96
CA LYS A 208 -11.17 43.60 -13.39
C LYS A 208 -12.40 43.77 -14.30
N GLY A 209 -13.60 43.38 -13.85
CA GLY A 209 -14.83 43.58 -14.59
C GLY A 209 -15.53 44.87 -14.24
N LEU A 210 -14.99 45.69 -13.32
CA LEU A 210 -15.47 47.03 -12.94
C LEU A 210 -14.70 48.16 -13.60
N ASP A 211 -13.56 47.85 -14.26
CA ASP A 211 -12.79 48.74 -15.13
C ASP A 211 -13.21 48.59 -16.59
#